data_ac3f859f802d1197f47653caeb46444d
#
_entry.id   ac3f859f802d1197f47653caeb46444d
#
_cell.length_a   1.000
_cell.length_b   1.000
_cell.length_c   1.000
_cell.angle_alpha   90.00
_cell.angle_beta   90.00
_cell.angle_gamma   90.00
#
_symmetry.space_group_name_H-M   'P 1'
#
loop_
_entity.id
_entity.type
_entity.pdbx_description
1 polymer ?
#
loop_
_entity_poly.entity_id
_entity_poly.type
_entity_poly.pdbx_seq_one_letter_code
_entity_poly.pdbx_strand_id
1 'polypeptide(L)'
;MLAHVQSYLWMLICMQKMEVKSLNSPDETRSFEKGKLELVRVGGAVVGRGVFQPGWRWSTSVKPLAKTKSCEAPHFQYHVSGVLHIVMDDGTEKDCKAGDISLLPTGHDAWVVGNEPAVVVDFQGMIDYAKQSK
;
A
#
# COMPACT_ATOMS: atom_id res chain seq x y z
N MET A 1 30.78 2.47 -20.32
CA MET A 1 29.66 3.10 -19.60
C MET A 1 28.83 2.09 -18.83
N LEU A 2 28.35 1.01 -19.45
CA LEU A 2 27.54 -0.02 -18.77
C LEU A 2 28.31 -0.77 -17.66
N ALA A 3 29.60 -1.05 -17.85
CA ALA A 3 30.43 -1.76 -16.86
C ALA A 3 30.64 -0.95 -15.57
N HIS A 4 30.66 0.38 -15.63
CA HIS A 4 30.83 1.25 -14.47
C HIS A 4 29.56 1.35 -13.61
N VAL A 5 28.39 1.35 -14.26
CA VAL A 5 27.11 1.36 -13.57
C VAL A 5 26.90 0.04 -12.81
N GLN A 6 27.29 -1.06 -13.41
CA GLN A 6 27.17 -2.39 -12.82
C GLN A 6 28.10 -2.57 -11.62
N SER A 7 29.32 -2.01 -11.68
CA SER A 7 30.26 -2.00 -10.55
C SER A 7 29.74 -1.16 -9.37
N TYR A 8 29.09 -0.03 -9.65
CA TYR A 8 28.48 0.82 -8.62
C TYR A 8 27.32 0.12 -7.93
N LEU A 9 26.47 -0.56 -8.70
CA LEU A 9 25.32 -1.29 -8.16
C LEU A 9 25.80 -2.45 -7.26
N TRP A 10 26.84 -3.19 -7.68
CA TRP A 10 27.45 -4.24 -6.86
C TRP A 10 28.06 -3.70 -5.58
N MET A 11 28.75 -2.56 -5.63
CA MET A 11 29.35 -1.92 -4.47
C MET A 11 28.28 -1.45 -3.47
N LEU A 12 27.16 -0.91 -3.94
CA LEU A 12 26.03 -0.52 -3.11
C LEU A 12 25.38 -1.74 -2.44
N ILE A 13 25.21 -2.85 -3.16
CA ILE A 13 24.65 -4.10 -2.62
C ILE A 13 25.60 -4.70 -1.56
N CYS A 14 26.92 -4.70 -1.79
CA CYS A 14 27.91 -5.22 -0.84
C CYS A 14 28.06 -4.35 0.42
N MET A 15 27.65 -3.07 0.37
CA MET A 15 27.69 -2.15 1.51
C MET A 15 26.41 -2.14 2.34
N GLN A 16 25.36 -2.82 1.86
CA GLN A 16 24.09 -2.89 2.61
C GLN A 16 24.27 -3.75 3.86
N LYS A 17 23.74 -3.24 4.96
CA LYS A 17 23.65 -4.00 6.21
C LYS A 17 22.32 -4.74 6.26
N MET A 18 22.30 -5.84 6.99
CA MET A 18 21.01 -6.49 7.31
C MET A 18 20.14 -5.53 8.10
N GLU A 19 18.91 -5.37 7.67
CA GLU A 19 17.88 -4.63 8.37
C GLU A 19 16.67 -5.53 8.61
N VAL A 20 16.12 -5.47 9.82
CA VAL A 20 14.87 -6.16 10.16
C VAL A 20 13.98 -5.16 10.87
N LYS A 21 12.76 -5.01 10.38
CA LYS A 21 11.73 -4.17 10.99
C LYS A 21 10.46 -5.00 11.20
N SER A 22 9.62 -4.55 12.12
CA SER A 22 8.34 -5.20 12.35
C SER A 22 7.19 -4.23 12.10
N LEU A 23 6.19 -4.66 11.35
CA LEU A 23 4.93 -3.92 11.20
C LEU A 23 4.15 -3.85 12.53
N ASN A 24 4.48 -4.72 13.51
CA ASN A 24 3.89 -4.65 14.85
C ASN A 24 4.51 -3.57 15.73
N SER A 25 5.64 -2.98 15.28
CA SER A 25 6.29 -1.82 15.90
C SER A 25 6.58 -0.80 14.80
N PRO A 26 5.53 -0.20 14.21
CA PRO A 26 5.69 0.63 13.03
C PRO A 26 6.47 1.91 13.31
N ASP A 27 7.19 2.41 12.29
CA ASP A 27 7.85 3.71 12.35
C ASP A 27 6.84 4.86 12.29
N GLU A 28 5.70 4.63 11.64
CA GLU A 28 4.63 5.61 11.50
C GLU A 28 3.29 4.90 11.43
N THR A 29 2.26 5.51 12.02
CA THR A 29 0.87 5.06 11.88
C THR A 29 0.03 6.23 11.39
N ARG A 30 -0.76 6.01 10.35
CA ARG A 30 -1.74 6.98 9.84
C ARG A 30 -3.13 6.39 10.03
N SER A 31 -4.00 7.14 10.70
CA SER A 31 -5.39 6.74 10.92
C SER A 31 -6.32 7.53 10.01
N PHE A 32 -7.35 6.89 9.54
CA PHE A 32 -8.40 7.47 8.73
C PHE A 32 -9.74 6.81 9.09
N GLU A 33 -10.83 7.31 8.55
CA GLU A 33 -12.14 6.73 8.83
C GLU A 33 -12.17 5.23 8.50
N LYS A 34 -12.51 4.41 9.49
CA LYS A 34 -12.63 2.94 9.38
C LYS A 34 -11.34 2.25 8.93
N GLY A 35 -10.18 2.81 9.28
CA GLY A 35 -8.94 2.13 8.94
C GLY A 35 -7.69 2.80 9.48
N LYS A 36 -6.59 2.12 9.25
CA LYS A 36 -5.26 2.62 9.58
C LYS A 36 -4.22 2.04 8.63
N LEU A 37 -3.11 2.73 8.56
CA LEU A 37 -1.93 2.31 7.82
C LEU A 37 -0.74 2.34 8.77
N GLU A 38 -0.04 1.23 8.89
CA GLU A 38 1.18 1.08 9.67
C GLU A 38 2.36 0.94 8.72
N LEU A 39 3.38 1.75 8.90
CA LEU A 39 4.51 1.87 7.97
C LEU A 39 5.82 1.52 8.64
N VAL A 40 6.68 0.82 7.94
CA VAL A 40 8.08 0.64 8.29
C VAL A 40 8.97 1.07 7.11
N ARG A 41 10.13 1.63 7.45
CA ARG A 41 11.16 1.98 6.48
C ARG A 41 12.31 1.00 6.63
N VAL A 42 12.56 0.23 5.60
CA VAL A 42 13.57 -0.83 5.61
C VAL A 42 14.23 -0.93 4.23
N GLY A 43 15.56 -0.95 4.21
CA GLY A 43 16.32 -1.07 2.96
C GLY A 43 16.06 0.04 1.96
N GLY A 44 15.72 1.25 2.43
CA GLY A 44 15.35 2.37 1.56
C GLY A 44 13.93 2.28 0.98
N ALA A 45 13.19 1.22 1.29
CA ALA A 45 11.80 1.05 0.89
C ALA A 45 10.84 1.44 2.02
N VAL A 46 9.61 1.72 1.65
CA VAL A 46 8.50 1.90 2.60
C VAL A 46 7.52 0.76 2.39
N VAL A 47 7.32 -0.05 3.43
CA VAL A 47 6.36 -1.14 3.43
C VAL A 47 5.23 -0.78 4.38
N GLY A 48 3.99 -0.92 3.93
CA GLY A 48 2.82 -0.57 4.71
C GLY A 48 1.86 -1.73 4.91
N ARG A 49 1.29 -1.82 6.11
CA ARG A 49 0.16 -2.70 6.38
C ARG A 49 -1.09 -1.85 6.51
N GLY A 50 -2.01 -2.02 5.56
CA GLY A 50 -3.33 -1.41 5.63
C GLY A 50 -4.31 -2.34 6.35
N VAL A 51 -5.06 -1.78 7.31
CA VAL A 51 -6.16 -2.46 7.99
C VAL A 51 -7.43 -1.66 7.72
N PHE A 52 -8.35 -2.26 7.01
CA PHE A 52 -9.59 -1.62 6.57
C PHE A 52 -10.79 -2.32 7.21
N GLN A 53 -11.56 -1.59 7.97
CA GLN A 53 -12.73 -2.15 8.68
C GLN A 53 -13.93 -2.30 7.74
N PRO A 54 -14.90 -3.17 8.06
CA PRO A 54 -16.16 -3.23 7.33
C PRO A 54 -16.79 -1.83 7.19
N GLY A 55 -17.21 -1.51 5.96
CA GLY A 55 -17.75 -0.19 5.63
C GLY A 55 -16.70 0.81 5.12
N TRP A 56 -15.42 0.47 5.18
CA TRP A 56 -14.40 1.31 4.57
C TRP A 56 -14.56 1.33 3.05
N ARG A 57 -14.43 2.53 2.49
CA ARG A 57 -14.36 2.76 1.04
C ARG A 57 -13.38 3.91 0.80
N TRP A 58 -12.47 3.75 -0.14
CA TRP A 58 -11.47 4.77 -0.42
C TRP A 58 -12.12 6.13 -0.71
N SER A 59 -13.14 6.17 -1.56
CA SER A 59 -13.79 7.42 -1.99
C SER A 59 -14.53 8.16 -0.87
N THR A 60 -14.84 7.50 0.24
CA THR A 60 -15.44 8.15 1.42
C THR A 60 -14.47 8.34 2.57
N SER A 61 -13.55 7.40 2.77
CA SER A 61 -12.68 7.36 3.95
C SER A 61 -11.30 8.01 3.72
N VAL A 62 -10.76 7.97 2.50
CA VAL A 62 -9.42 8.49 2.18
C VAL A 62 -9.48 9.68 1.22
N LYS A 63 -10.38 9.67 0.27
CA LYS A 63 -10.53 10.74 -0.72
C LYS A 63 -10.59 12.14 -0.10
N PRO A 64 -11.28 12.38 1.04
CA PRO A 64 -11.27 13.70 1.66
C PRO A 64 -9.88 14.18 2.08
N LEU A 65 -8.96 13.25 2.39
CA LEU A 65 -7.57 13.54 2.73
C LEU A 65 -6.71 13.73 1.46
N ALA A 66 -6.87 12.84 0.49
CA ALA A 66 -6.09 12.82 -0.75
C ALA A 66 -6.49 13.95 -1.71
N LYS A 67 -7.77 14.31 -1.75
CA LYS A 67 -8.34 15.36 -2.61
C LYS A 67 -8.13 15.09 -4.11
N THR A 68 -8.15 13.83 -4.51
CA THR A 68 -8.09 13.39 -5.90
C THR A 68 -9.39 12.70 -6.31
N LYS A 69 -9.65 12.57 -7.60
CA LYS A 69 -10.87 11.93 -8.13
C LYS A 69 -10.93 10.45 -7.76
N SER A 70 -9.80 9.78 -7.85
CA SER A 70 -9.59 8.36 -7.53
C SER A 70 -8.24 8.19 -6.85
N CYS A 71 -7.96 6.99 -6.33
CA CYS A 71 -6.67 6.71 -5.72
C CYS A 71 -5.57 6.72 -6.81
N GLU A 72 -4.60 7.62 -6.66
CA GLU A 72 -3.50 7.78 -7.61
C GLU A 72 -2.24 7.01 -7.19
N ALA A 73 -2.23 6.41 -5.99
CA ALA A 73 -1.12 5.58 -5.56
C ALA A 73 -1.13 4.24 -6.32
N PRO A 74 -0.03 3.86 -6.97
CA PRO A 74 0.09 2.51 -7.47
C PRO A 74 0.35 1.55 -6.30
N HIS A 75 -0.17 0.35 -6.36
CA HIS A 75 -0.02 -0.63 -5.29
C HIS A 75 0.54 -1.95 -5.80
N PHE A 76 1.41 -2.55 -5.01
CA PHE A 76 1.87 -3.93 -5.17
C PHE A 76 1.68 -4.62 -3.83
N GLN A 77 0.63 -5.43 -3.70
CA GLN A 77 0.09 -5.84 -2.41
C GLN A 77 -0.03 -7.36 -2.29
N TYR A 78 0.24 -7.84 -1.08
CA TYR A 78 -0.18 -9.15 -0.62
C TYR A 78 -1.43 -8.99 0.26
N HIS A 79 -2.49 -9.71 -0.07
CA HIS A 79 -3.74 -9.72 0.69
C HIS A 79 -3.67 -10.77 1.80
N VAL A 80 -3.63 -10.30 3.04
CA VAL A 80 -3.44 -11.17 4.22
C VAL A 80 -4.77 -11.79 4.65
N SER A 81 -5.84 -10.99 4.75
CA SER A 81 -7.16 -11.43 5.21
C SER A 81 -8.25 -10.48 4.72
N GLY A 82 -9.49 -10.94 4.80
CA GLY A 82 -10.64 -10.19 4.33
C GLY A 82 -10.70 -10.12 2.81
N VAL A 83 -11.65 -9.31 2.30
CA VAL A 83 -11.88 -9.14 0.86
C VAL A 83 -11.95 -7.66 0.54
N LEU A 84 -11.13 -7.21 -0.41
CA LEU A 84 -11.24 -5.89 -1.02
C LEU A 84 -11.79 -6.01 -2.44
N HIS A 85 -12.85 -5.27 -2.74
CA HIS A 85 -13.30 -5.06 -4.10
C HIS A 85 -12.62 -3.82 -4.67
N ILE A 86 -12.08 -3.94 -5.87
CA ILE A 86 -11.31 -2.87 -6.53
C ILE A 86 -11.95 -2.58 -7.87
N VAL A 87 -12.18 -1.30 -8.14
CA VAL A 87 -12.69 -0.80 -9.42
C VAL A 87 -11.71 0.19 -10.00
N MET A 88 -11.18 -0.10 -11.18
CA MET A 88 -10.35 0.83 -11.92
C MET A 88 -11.18 1.90 -12.62
N ASP A 89 -10.58 3.04 -12.94
CA ASP A 89 -11.26 4.12 -13.67
C ASP A 89 -11.78 3.70 -15.04
N ASP A 90 -11.17 2.66 -15.64
CA ASP A 90 -11.62 2.09 -16.93
C ASP A 90 -12.79 1.11 -16.79
N GLY A 91 -13.28 0.86 -15.57
CA GLY A 91 -14.40 -0.05 -15.27
C GLY A 91 -14.00 -1.50 -15.01
N THR A 92 -12.74 -1.87 -15.16
CA THR A 92 -12.23 -3.19 -14.76
C THR A 92 -12.37 -3.34 -13.25
N GLU A 93 -12.92 -4.45 -12.77
CA GLU A 93 -13.11 -4.68 -11.33
C GLU A 93 -12.82 -6.12 -10.94
N LYS A 94 -12.36 -6.29 -9.72
CA LYS A 94 -12.06 -7.61 -9.13
C LYS A 94 -12.15 -7.58 -7.61
N ASP A 95 -12.50 -8.74 -7.04
CA ASP A 95 -12.30 -9.01 -5.62
C ASP A 95 -10.89 -9.55 -5.39
N CYS A 96 -10.22 -9.03 -4.38
CA CYS A 96 -8.94 -9.55 -3.90
C CYS A 96 -9.16 -10.20 -2.54
N LYS A 97 -8.74 -11.45 -2.41
CA LYS A 97 -8.96 -12.31 -1.24
C LYS A 97 -7.64 -12.68 -0.58
N ALA A 98 -7.73 -13.25 0.62
CA ALA A 98 -6.55 -13.77 1.33
C ALA A 98 -5.71 -14.69 0.45
N GLY A 99 -4.40 -14.41 0.38
CA GLY A 99 -3.46 -15.15 -0.46
C GLY A 99 -3.23 -14.55 -1.85
N ASP A 100 -4.05 -13.58 -2.26
CA ASP A 100 -3.88 -12.94 -3.56
C ASP A 100 -2.72 -11.92 -3.55
N ILE A 101 -2.08 -11.76 -4.70
CA ILE A 101 -1.17 -10.68 -4.99
C ILE A 101 -1.84 -9.77 -6.02
N SER A 102 -1.91 -8.49 -5.75
CA SER A 102 -2.46 -7.51 -6.69
C SER A 102 -1.44 -6.47 -7.11
N LEU A 103 -1.43 -6.17 -8.39
CA LEU A 103 -0.73 -5.03 -8.96
C LEU A 103 -1.79 -4.05 -9.44
N LEU A 104 -1.86 -2.88 -8.81
CA LEU A 104 -2.86 -1.86 -9.09
C LEU A 104 -2.18 -0.62 -9.66
N PRO A 105 -2.42 -0.29 -10.93
CA PRO A 105 -2.05 1.01 -11.45
C PRO A 105 -2.80 2.15 -10.74
N THR A 106 -2.39 3.39 -10.98
CA THR A 106 -3.12 4.56 -10.51
C THR A 106 -4.54 4.61 -11.09
N GLY A 107 -5.46 5.26 -10.39
CA GLY A 107 -6.82 5.46 -10.90
C GLY A 107 -7.78 4.35 -10.53
N HIS A 108 -8.04 4.19 -9.23
CA HIS A 108 -8.99 3.19 -8.73
C HIS A 108 -9.74 3.66 -7.49
N ASP A 109 -10.85 3.02 -7.21
CA ASP A 109 -11.57 3.02 -5.94
C ASP A 109 -11.54 1.59 -5.37
N ALA A 110 -11.76 1.46 -4.07
CA ALA A 110 -11.79 0.16 -3.40
C ALA A 110 -12.68 0.21 -2.17
N TRP A 111 -13.26 -0.93 -1.79
CA TRP A 111 -14.02 -1.05 -0.56
C TRP A 111 -13.95 -2.46 0.02
N VAL A 112 -14.20 -2.54 1.32
CA VAL A 112 -14.27 -3.83 2.03
C VAL A 112 -15.58 -4.52 1.71
N VAL A 113 -15.49 -5.80 1.36
CA VAL A 113 -16.64 -6.67 1.14
C VAL A 113 -16.86 -7.54 2.37
N GLY A 114 -18.09 -7.55 2.87
CA GLY A 114 -18.46 -8.39 4.01
C GLY A 114 -18.18 -7.75 5.36
N ASN A 115 -18.14 -8.59 6.40
CA ASN A 115 -18.10 -8.16 7.81
C ASN A 115 -16.74 -8.42 8.48
N GLU A 116 -15.73 -8.80 7.72
CA GLU A 116 -14.39 -9.04 8.19
C GLU A 116 -13.46 -7.92 7.74
N PRO A 117 -12.55 -7.42 8.59
CA PRO A 117 -11.55 -6.45 8.15
C PRO A 117 -10.69 -7.00 7.01
N ALA A 118 -10.37 -6.15 6.05
CA ALA A 118 -9.39 -6.47 5.01
C ALA A 118 -8.01 -5.98 5.46
N VAL A 119 -7.02 -6.86 5.39
CA VAL A 119 -5.63 -6.56 5.75
C VAL A 119 -4.75 -6.83 4.55
N VAL A 120 -3.97 -5.82 4.17
CA VAL A 120 -3.02 -5.92 3.06
C VAL A 120 -1.64 -5.48 3.50
N VAL A 121 -0.60 -6.03 2.86
CA VAL A 121 0.77 -5.53 2.97
C VAL A 121 1.17 -5.02 1.59
N ASP A 122 1.55 -3.75 1.54
CA ASP A 122 1.89 -3.05 0.29
C ASP A 122 3.38 -2.71 0.27
N PHE A 123 4.03 -3.06 -0.83
CA PHE A 123 5.47 -2.87 -1.04
C PHE A 123 5.78 -1.67 -1.94
N GLN A 124 4.79 -0.93 -2.41
CA GLN A 124 5.00 0.16 -3.37
C GLN A 124 4.31 1.47 -2.97
N GLY A 125 3.03 1.54 -2.90
CA GLY A 125 2.25 2.78 -2.97
C GLY A 125 2.09 3.55 -1.65
N MET A 126 2.81 3.25 -0.58
CA MET A 126 2.44 3.71 0.76
C MET A 126 3.16 4.96 1.26
N ILE A 127 4.11 5.52 0.51
CA ILE A 127 4.87 6.69 0.94
C ILE A 127 3.93 7.87 1.27
N ASP A 128 3.01 8.18 0.38
CA ASP A 128 2.09 9.32 0.53
C ASP A 128 0.63 8.92 0.75
N TYR A 129 0.35 7.62 0.85
CA TYR A 129 -1.00 7.12 1.02
C TYR A 129 -1.62 7.65 2.33
N ALA A 130 -2.85 8.11 2.25
CA ALA A 130 -3.61 8.66 3.39
C ALA A 130 -2.90 9.83 4.10
N LYS A 131 -1.91 10.46 3.50
CA LYS A 131 -1.41 11.75 3.96
C LYS A 131 -2.41 12.84 3.61
N GLN A 132 -2.56 13.79 4.51
CA GLN A 132 -3.34 14.99 4.23
C GLN A 132 -2.59 15.81 3.16
N SER A 133 -3.27 16.15 2.06
CA SER A 133 -2.66 17.01 1.02
C SER A 133 -2.52 18.44 1.53
N LYS A 134 -1.41 19.03 1.18
CA LYS A 134 -1.11 20.43 1.55
C LYS A 134 -1.94 21.42 0.74
#